data_724f73da2908798e4149df73a8128b76
#
_entry.id   724f73da2908798e4149df73a8128b76
#
_cell.length_a   1.000
_cell.length_b   1.000
_cell.length_c   1.000
_cell.angle_alpha   90.00
_cell.angle_beta   90.00
_cell.angle_gamma   90.00
#
_symmetry.space_group_name_H-M   'P 1'
#
loop_
_entity.id
_entity.type
_entity.pdbx_description
1 polymer ?
#
loop_
_entity_poly.entity_id
_entity_poly.type
_entity_poly.pdbx_seq_one_letter_code
_entity_poly.pdbx_strand_id
1 'polypeptide(L)'
;QSKFAHEIYTRANPTANTRVTVPILWDKKTSTIVSNESSEIIRMFNSAFDHITGNNDNYWPSNKRNEIEEINAKIYSEINNGVYKAGFATTQIAYDNAVNVLFDGLDWVENRLQDNQYLLGDTLTEADWRLFTTLVRFDSVYVLHFKCNRKRVVDYHNIWNYVRELYHFNGIKETIDFDHIVRHYHFSHETINPNRIIPTNPVIDWNESYERNF
;
A
#
# COMPACT_ATOMS: atom_id res chain seq x y z
N GLN A 1 -18.12 1.89 -22.52
CA GLN A 1 -17.05 2.39 -21.66
C GLN A 1 -17.70 3.09 -20.46
N SER A 2 -17.37 2.69 -19.22
CA SER A 2 -17.87 3.35 -18.01
C SER A 2 -17.11 4.65 -17.77
N LYS A 3 -17.81 5.68 -17.36
CA LYS A 3 -17.23 6.99 -17.01
C LYS A 3 -16.86 7.05 -15.53
N PHE A 4 -17.65 6.39 -14.69
CA PHE A 4 -17.47 6.36 -13.24
C PHE A 4 -17.39 4.93 -12.71
N ALA A 5 -16.69 4.72 -11.60
CA ALA A 5 -16.52 3.41 -11.00
C ALA A 5 -17.84 2.77 -10.54
N HIS A 6 -18.82 3.57 -10.07
CA HIS A 6 -20.12 3.04 -9.66
C HIS A 6 -20.89 2.38 -10.81
N GLU A 7 -20.67 2.79 -12.06
CA GLU A 7 -21.30 2.15 -13.23
C GLU A 7 -20.81 0.71 -13.44
N ILE A 8 -19.60 0.38 -12.97
CA ILE A 8 -19.07 -0.98 -13.01
C ILE A 8 -19.82 -1.85 -12.00
N TYR A 9 -20.06 -1.32 -10.80
CA TYR A 9 -20.83 -2.02 -9.75
C TYR A 9 -22.27 -2.28 -10.18
N THR A 10 -22.96 -1.27 -10.71
CA THR A 10 -24.34 -1.42 -11.18
C THR A 10 -24.45 -2.29 -12.44
N ARG A 11 -23.39 -2.37 -13.26
CA ARG A 11 -23.34 -3.33 -14.37
C ARG A 11 -23.21 -4.76 -13.87
N ALA A 12 -22.41 -5.02 -12.83
CA ALA A 12 -22.27 -6.34 -12.22
C ALA A 12 -23.55 -6.75 -11.48
N ASN A 13 -24.16 -5.81 -10.77
CA ASN A 13 -25.41 -6.02 -10.03
C ASN A 13 -26.25 -4.74 -10.08
N PRO A 14 -27.36 -4.69 -10.85
CA PRO A 14 -28.23 -3.52 -10.95
C PRO A 14 -28.84 -3.04 -9.64
N THR A 15 -28.92 -3.92 -8.64
CA THR A 15 -29.46 -3.59 -7.31
C THR A 15 -28.37 -3.32 -6.27
N ALA A 16 -27.11 -3.17 -6.71
CA ALA A 16 -25.99 -2.92 -5.81
C ALA A 16 -26.23 -1.66 -4.97
N ASN A 17 -26.21 -1.83 -3.65
CA ASN A 17 -26.30 -0.77 -2.67
C ASN A 17 -25.09 -0.90 -1.72
N THR A 18 -23.92 -0.48 -2.20
CA THR A 18 -22.67 -0.61 -1.48
C THR A 18 -21.75 0.57 -1.75
N ARG A 19 -20.77 0.75 -0.89
CA ARG A 19 -19.71 1.73 -1.13
C ARG A 19 -18.86 1.27 -2.32
N VAL A 20 -18.65 2.19 -3.26
CA VAL A 20 -17.78 1.94 -4.42
C VAL A 20 -16.34 2.09 -3.98
N THR A 21 -15.56 1.03 -4.15
CA THR A 21 -14.14 0.96 -3.80
C THR A 21 -13.31 0.44 -4.97
N VAL A 22 -12.02 0.61 -4.92
CA VAL A 22 -11.00 0.03 -5.80
C VAL A 22 -9.99 -0.71 -4.92
N PRO A 23 -9.36 -1.79 -5.43
CA PRO A 23 -9.36 -2.32 -6.80
C PRO A 23 -10.68 -2.99 -7.21
N ILE A 24 -10.81 -3.30 -8.50
CA ILE A 24 -11.91 -4.11 -9.05
C ILE A 24 -11.31 -5.13 -10.02
N LEU A 25 -11.39 -6.41 -9.68
CA LEU A 25 -11.08 -7.49 -10.62
C LEU A 25 -12.35 -7.85 -11.39
N TRP A 26 -12.33 -7.59 -12.71
CA TRP A 26 -13.47 -7.75 -13.59
C TRP A 26 -13.31 -8.95 -14.52
N ASP A 27 -14.28 -9.85 -14.54
CA ASP A 27 -14.39 -10.91 -15.55
C ASP A 27 -15.12 -10.39 -16.79
N LYS A 28 -14.41 -10.28 -17.90
CA LYS A 28 -14.97 -9.81 -19.19
C LYS A 28 -15.95 -10.80 -19.79
N LYS A 29 -15.79 -12.10 -19.55
CA LYS A 29 -16.62 -13.16 -20.14
C LYS A 29 -17.99 -13.23 -19.47
N THR A 30 -18.01 -13.19 -18.16
CA THR A 30 -19.27 -13.24 -17.38
C THR A 30 -19.83 -11.85 -17.09
N SER A 31 -19.08 -10.78 -17.42
CA SER A 31 -19.44 -9.38 -17.20
C SER A 31 -19.80 -9.08 -15.74
N THR A 32 -18.97 -9.56 -14.81
CA THR A 32 -19.17 -9.35 -13.37
C THR A 32 -17.87 -9.02 -12.64
N ILE A 33 -18.02 -8.53 -11.41
CA ILE A 33 -16.91 -8.34 -10.48
C ILE A 33 -16.57 -9.70 -9.85
N VAL A 34 -15.31 -10.11 -9.96
CA VAL A 34 -14.76 -11.30 -9.28
C VAL A 34 -14.49 -11.00 -7.82
N SER A 35 -13.76 -9.91 -7.55
CA SER A 35 -13.50 -9.38 -6.22
C SER A 35 -13.16 -7.90 -6.30
N ASN A 36 -13.40 -7.18 -5.21
CA ASN A 36 -12.93 -5.82 -4.97
C ASN A 36 -12.08 -5.69 -3.69
N GLU A 37 -11.69 -6.83 -3.11
CA GLU A 37 -10.82 -6.90 -1.95
C GLU A 37 -9.37 -7.17 -2.38
N SER A 38 -8.47 -6.19 -2.15
CA SER A 38 -7.08 -6.28 -2.57
C SER A 38 -6.37 -7.51 -2.00
N SER A 39 -6.65 -7.88 -0.74
CA SER A 39 -6.07 -9.05 -0.10
C SER A 39 -6.46 -10.37 -0.77
N GLU A 40 -7.66 -10.48 -1.32
CA GLU A 40 -8.09 -11.65 -2.09
C GLU A 40 -7.48 -11.64 -3.49
N ILE A 41 -7.48 -10.48 -4.16
CA ILE A 41 -6.97 -10.33 -5.52
C ILE A 41 -5.49 -10.70 -5.61
N ILE A 42 -4.65 -10.22 -4.68
CA ILE A 42 -3.22 -10.56 -4.68
C ILE A 42 -3.00 -12.06 -4.48
N ARG A 43 -3.82 -12.73 -3.67
CA ARG A 43 -3.74 -14.19 -3.47
C ARG A 43 -4.23 -14.96 -4.69
N MET A 44 -5.25 -14.46 -5.40
CA MET A 44 -5.64 -15.02 -6.70
C MET A 44 -4.48 -14.94 -7.70
N PHE A 45 -3.81 -13.78 -7.79
CA PHE A 45 -2.67 -13.61 -8.69
C PHE A 45 -1.43 -14.40 -8.27
N ASN A 46 -1.30 -14.75 -6.99
CA ASN A 46 -0.17 -15.54 -6.50
C ASN A 46 -0.13 -16.96 -7.08
N SER A 47 -1.26 -17.53 -7.53
CA SER A 47 -1.27 -18.93 -8.00
C SER A 47 -2.28 -19.26 -9.11
N ALA A 48 -3.36 -18.48 -9.26
CA ALA A 48 -4.44 -18.86 -10.18
C ALA A 48 -4.03 -18.92 -11.65
N PHE A 49 -2.98 -18.20 -12.04
CA PHE A 49 -2.51 -18.09 -13.42
C PHE A 49 -1.20 -18.84 -13.71
N ASP A 50 -0.62 -19.55 -12.75
CA ASP A 50 0.68 -20.24 -12.88
C ASP A 50 0.69 -21.21 -14.06
N HIS A 51 -0.41 -21.94 -14.28
CA HIS A 51 -0.58 -22.87 -15.41
C HIS A 51 -0.58 -22.17 -16.79
N ILE A 52 -0.77 -20.83 -16.83
CA ILE A 52 -0.74 -20.03 -18.07
C ILE A 52 0.62 -19.32 -18.19
N THR A 53 1.11 -18.75 -17.09
CA THR A 53 2.33 -17.92 -17.09
C THR A 53 3.61 -18.73 -16.95
N GLY A 54 3.52 -19.95 -16.38
CA GLY A 54 4.67 -20.75 -15.97
C GLY A 54 5.42 -20.18 -14.76
N ASN A 55 4.86 -19.17 -14.08
CA ASN A 55 5.47 -18.62 -12.88
C ASN A 55 5.25 -19.56 -11.69
N ASN A 56 6.26 -19.64 -10.82
CA ASN A 56 6.22 -20.45 -9.61
C ASN A 56 6.52 -19.62 -8.35
N ASP A 57 6.59 -18.30 -8.47
CA ASP A 57 6.80 -17.41 -7.33
C ASP A 57 5.61 -17.53 -6.36
N ASN A 58 5.91 -17.69 -5.08
CA ASN A 58 4.89 -17.87 -4.07
C ASN A 58 5.15 -16.97 -2.86
N TYR A 59 4.45 -15.85 -2.82
CA TYR A 59 4.55 -14.87 -1.74
C TYR A 59 3.63 -15.19 -0.56
N TRP A 60 2.85 -16.30 -0.62
CA TRP A 60 1.97 -16.75 0.46
C TRP A 60 2.11 -18.26 0.71
N PRO A 61 3.32 -18.74 1.04
CA PRO A 61 3.61 -20.16 1.23
C PRO A 61 2.84 -20.71 2.44
N SER A 62 2.34 -21.95 2.30
CA SER A 62 1.43 -22.57 3.26
C SER A 62 2.01 -22.68 4.69
N ASN A 63 3.31 -22.89 4.80
CA ASN A 63 4.01 -23.02 6.08
C ASN A 63 4.24 -21.69 6.83
N LYS A 64 4.04 -20.53 6.17
CA LYS A 64 4.22 -19.21 6.77
C LYS A 64 2.90 -18.42 6.90
N ARG A 65 1.76 -18.98 6.49
CA ARG A 65 0.48 -18.25 6.43
C ARG A 65 0.09 -17.60 7.74
N ASN A 66 0.20 -18.30 8.85
CA ASN A 66 -0.18 -17.75 10.15
C ASN A 66 0.67 -16.53 10.52
N GLU A 67 1.99 -16.61 10.32
CA GLU A 67 2.91 -15.50 10.59
C GLU A 67 2.63 -14.31 9.64
N ILE A 68 2.36 -14.58 8.36
CA ILE A 68 1.98 -13.56 7.37
C ILE A 68 0.69 -12.86 7.81
N GLU A 69 -0.34 -13.61 8.25
CA GLU A 69 -1.61 -13.02 8.69
C GLU A 69 -1.45 -12.14 9.95
N GLU A 70 -0.64 -12.57 10.91
CA GLU A 70 -0.34 -11.78 12.12
C GLU A 70 0.34 -10.45 11.76
N ILE A 71 1.35 -10.50 10.89
CA ILE A 71 2.03 -9.29 10.41
C ILE A 71 1.09 -8.43 9.58
N ASN A 72 0.32 -9.02 8.66
CA ASN A 72 -0.66 -8.30 7.86
C ASN A 72 -1.69 -7.57 8.73
N ALA A 73 -2.21 -8.21 9.78
CA ALA A 73 -3.15 -7.60 10.69
C ALA A 73 -2.55 -6.37 11.38
N LYS A 74 -1.30 -6.49 11.85
CA LYS A 74 -0.58 -5.39 12.50
C LYS A 74 -0.33 -4.24 11.52
N ILE A 75 0.34 -4.49 10.39
CA ILE A 75 0.66 -3.42 9.42
C ILE A 75 -0.60 -2.80 8.82
N TYR A 76 -1.67 -3.58 8.62
CA TYR A 76 -2.93 -3.04 8.15
C TYR A 76 -3.54 -2.06 9.15
N SER A 77 -3.65 -2.47 10.41
CA SER A 77 -4.32 -1.67 11.44
C SER A 77 -3.54 -0.41 11.83
N GLU A 78 -2.21 -0.51 11.90
CA GLU A 78 -1.34 0.54 12.41
C GLU A 78 -0.77 1.43 11.30
N ILE A 79 -0.45 0.87 10.11
CA ILE A 79 0.25 1.58 9.05
C ILE A 79 -0.65 1.80 7.83
N ASN A 80 -1.07 0.72 7.11
CA ASN A 80 -1.81 0.89 5.85
C ASN A 80 -3.11 1.67 6.03
N ASN A 81 -3.89 1.34 7.06
CA ASN A 81 -5.09 2.08 7.45
C ASN A 81 -4.78 3.22 8.43
N GLY A 82 -3.66 3.15 9.12
CA GLY A 82 -3.19 4.17 10.07
C GLY A 82 -3.03 5.54 9.46
N VAL A 83 -2.41 5.63 8.26
CA VAL A 83 -2.26 6.89 7.53
C VAL A 83 -3.61 7.52 7.19
N TYR A 84 -4.63 6.72 6.88
CA TYR A 84 -6.00 7.20 6.60
C TYR A 84 -6.72 7.64 7.86
N LYS A 85 -6.56 6.91 8.97
CA LYS A 85 -7.11 7.31 10.28
C LYS A 85 -6.57 8.68 10.69
N ALA A 86 -5.27 8.93 10.50
CA ALA A 86 -4.66 10.24 10.75
C ALA A 86 -5.18 11.30 9.77
N GLY A 87 -5.17 11.01 8.48
CA GLY A 87 -5.51 11.96 7.41
C GLY A 87 -6.97 12.42 7.43
N PHE A 88 -7.89 11.53 7.78
CA PHE A 88 -9.33 11.82 7.85
C PHE A 88 -9.83 12.11 9.28
N ALA A 89 -8.94 12.26 10.26
CA ALA A 89 -9.32 12.64 11.60
C ALA A 89 -10.00 14.03 11.60
N THR A 90 -11.15 14.12 12.28
CA THR A 90 -11.93 15.36 12.37
C THR A 90 -11.78 16.07 13.73
N THR A 91 -11.02 15.47 14.66
CA THR A 91 -10.69 16.05 15.96
C THR A 91 -9.21 15.87 16.27
N GLN A 92 -8.64 16.78 17.08
CA GLN A 92 -7.24 16.69 17.49
C GLN A 92 -6.95 15.37 18.21
N ILE A 93 -7.80 14.96 19.13
CA ILE A 93 -7.64 13.70 19.89
C ILE A 93 -7.62 12.49 18.97
N ALA A 94 -8.50 12.43 17.96
CA ALA A 94 -8.49 11.33 17.00
C ALA A 94 -7.22 11.30 16.15
N TYR A 95 -6.75 12.48 15.73
CA TYR A 95 -5.50 12.62 14.98
C TYR A 95 -4.29 12.17 15.83
N ASP A 96 -4.17 12.70 17.06
CA ASP A 96 -3.04 12.38 17.95
C ASP A 96 -2.95 10.89 18.24
N ASN A 97 -4.08 10.25 18.51
CA ASN A 97 -4.15 8.79 18.73
C ASN A 97 -3.73 8.02 17.48
N ALA A 98 -4.24 8.41 16.29
CA ALA A 98 -3.91 7.74 15.03
C ALA A 98 -2.43 7.88 14.67
N VAL A 99 -1.87 9.09 14.82
CA VAL A 99 -0.46 9.36 14.51
C VAL A 99 0.47 8.62 15.48
N ASN A 100 0.14 8.54 16.77
CA ASN A 100 0.96 7.78 17.72
C ASN A 100 1.02 6.29 17.31
N VAL A 101 -0.13 5.65 17.08
CA VAL A 101 -0.18 4.25 16.65
C VAL A 101 0.55 4.02 15.33
N LEU A 102 0.42 4.95 14.37
CA LEU A 102 1.12 4.87 13.08
C LEU A 102 2.64 4.85 13.26
N PHE A 103 3.18 5.79 14.05
CA PHE A 103 4.61 5.90 14.22
C PHE A 103 5.19 4.81 15.12
N ASP A 104 4.43 4.31 16.13
CA ASP A 104 4.79 3.11 16.88
C ASP A 104 4.90 1.89 15.95
N GLY A 105 3.97 1.77 14.98
CA GLY A 105 4.01 0.74 13.94
C GLY A 105 5.23 0.87 13.01
N LEU A 106 5.57 2.09 12.58
CA LEU A 106 6.77 2.32 11.75
C LEU A 106 8.07 2.05 12.53
N ASP A 107 8.15 2.46 13.79
CA ASP A 107 9.30 2.17 14.64
C ASP A 107 9.45 0.65 14.88
N TRP A 108 8.34 -0.08 15.01
CA TRP A 108 8.36 -1.54 15.06
C TRP A 108 8.92 -2.16 13.76
N VAL A 109 8.53 -1.63 12.58
CA VAL A 109 9.07 -2.08 11.29
C VAL A 109 10.57 -1.78 11.21
N GLU A 110 11.00 -0.57 11.58
CA GLU A 110 12.40 -0.15 11.59
C GLU A 110 13.27 -1.11 12.41
N ASN A 111 12.82 -1.42 13.63
CA ASN A 111 13.54 -2.34 14.52
C ASN A 111 13.54 -3.79 13.97
N ARG A 112 12.43 -4.23 13.37
CA ARG A 112 12.34 -5.57 12.78
C ARG A 112 13.28 -5.76 11.61
N LEU A 113 13.43 -4.73 10.78
CA LEU A 113 14.31 -4.75 9.60
C LEU A 113 15.79 -4.54 9.94
N GLN A 114 16.14 -4.31 11.20
CA GLN A 114 17.53 -4.22 11.65
C GLN A 114 18.27 -5.56 11.48
N ASP A 115 17.58 -6.66 11.82
CA ASP A 115 18.15 -8.00 11.85
C ASP A 115 17.54 -8.95 10.80
N ASN A 116 16.63 -8.43 9.95
CA ASN A 116 15.91 -9.23 8.96
C ASN A 116 15.87 -8.52 7.61
N GLN A 117 16.10 -9.28 6.54
CA GLN A 117 15.99 -8.74 5.18
C GLN A 117 14.56 -8.34 4.84
N TYR A 118 13.58 -9.15 5.23
CA TYR A 118 12.15 -8.91 5.01
C TYR A 118 11.39 -9.03 6.33
N LEU A 119 10.10 -8.76 6.30
CA LEU A 119 9.25 -8.82 7.50
C LEU A 119 9.21 -10.21 8.15
N LEU A 120 9.47 -11.28 7.38
CA LEU A 120 9.53 -12.66 7.85
C LEU A 120 10.94 -13.28 7.70
N GLY A 121 11.96 -12.54 8.10
CA GLY A 121 13.36 -13.00 8.02
C GLY A 121 13.94 -12.78 6.63
N ASP A 122 14.43 -13.85 6.00
CA ASP A 122 15.04 -13.86 4.66
C ASP A 122 14.05 -14.17 3.53
N THR A 123 12.77 -14.31 3.85
CA THR A 123 11.74 -14.70 2.88
C THR A 123 10.86 -13.52 2.53
N LEU A 124 10.90 -13.09 1.28
CA LEU A 124 9.97 -12.09 0.72
C LEU A 124 8.56 -12.66 0.62
N THR A 125 7.59 -11.99 1.20
CA THR A 125 6.19 -12.45 1.28
C THR A 125 5.18 -11.37 0.88
N GLU A 126 3.88 -11.72 0.85
CA GLU A 126 2.82 -10.73 0.59
C GLU A 126 2.78 -9.63 1.66
N ALA A 127 3.26 -9.89 2.89
CA ALA A 127 3.31 -8.88 3.94
C ALA A 127 4.22 -7.70 3.55
N ASP A 128 5.36 -8.01 2.92
CA ASP A 128 6.29 -7.01 2.43
C ASP A 128 5.67 -6.15 1.32
N TRP A 129 5.02 -6.78 0.36
CA TRP A 129 4.34 -6.06 -0.73
C TRP A 129 3.17 -5.20 -0.25
N ARG A 130 2.42 -5.67 0.73
CA ARG A 130 1.33 -4.89 1.33
C ARG A 130 1.85 -3.67 2.09
N LEU A 131 2.94 -3.80 2.82
CA LEU A 131 3.60 -2.68 3.49
C LEU A 131 4.20 -1.71 2.47
N PHE A 132 4.90 -2.23 1.45
CA PHE A 132 5.56 -1.44 0.41
C PHE A 132 4.62 -0.44 -0.26
N THR A 133 3.38 -0.83 -0.56
CA THR A 133 2.41 0.06 -1.20
C THR A 133 2.13 1.34 -0.40
N THR A 134 2.19 1.27 0.92
CA THR A 134 2.05 2.44 1.80
C THR A 134 3.36 3.23 1.89
N LEU A 135 4.48 2.54 2.09
CA LEU A 135 5.77 3.20 2.27
C LEU A 135 6.22 3.98 1.02
N VAL A 136 6.02 3.44 -0.19
CA VAL A 136 6.39 4.12 -1.44
C VAL A 136 5.61 5.43 -1.68
N ARG A 137 4.44 5.56 -1.06
CA ARG A 137 3.57 6.75 -1.12
C ARG A 137 3.80 7.72 0.03
N PHE A 138 4.51 7.28 1.07
CA PHE A 138 4.50 7.96 2.37
C PHE A 138 4.99 9.40 2.28
N ASP A 139 6.19 9.59 1.78
CA ASP A 139 6.83 10.91 1.75
C ASP A 139 6.20 11.83 0.71
N SER A 140 5.74 11.27 -0.42
CA SER A 140 5.11 12.04 -1.49
C SER A 140 3.66 12.45 -1.17
N VAL A 141 2.98 11.73 -0.29
CA VAL A 141 1.55 11.95 -0.01
C VAL A 141 1.27 12.11 1.48
N TYR A 142 1.53 11.08 2.28
CA TYR A 142 0.98 11.02 3.63
C TYR A 142 1.62 12.02 4.59
N VAL A 143 2.89 12.37 4.39
CA VAL A 143 3.58 13.41 5.17
C VAL A 143 2.84 14.74 5.09
N LEU A 144 2.50 15.19 3.88
CA LEU A 144 1.85 16.47 3.68
C LEU A 144 0.32 16.35 3.75
N HIS A 145 -0.27 15.50 2.93
CA HIS A 145 -1.71 15.43 2.73
C HIS A 145 -2.46 14.92 3.96
N PHE A 146 -1.92 13.90 4.61
CA PHE A 146 -2.49 13.30 5.81
C PHE A 146 -1.84 13.75 7.12
N LYS A 147 -0.90 14.69 7.04
CA LYS A 147 -0.17 15.22 8.20
C LYS A 147 0.60 14.15 9.00
N CYS A 148 1.01 13.06 8.34
CA CYS A 148 1.85 12.01 8.94
C CYS A 148 3.32 12.46 8.94
N ASN A 149 3.61 13.60 9.57
CA ASN A 149 4.85 14.39 9.35
C ASN A 149 5.84 14.35 10.51
N ARG A 150 5.70 13.42 11.46
CA ARG A 150 6.66 13.27 12.58
C ARG A 150 8.04 12.85 12.08
N LYS A 151 8.09 11.92 11.12
CA LYS A 151 9.30 11.41 10.49
C LYS A 151 8.94 10.90 9.09
N ARG A 152 9.81 11.14 8.10
CA ARG A 152 9.63 10.64 6.73
C ARG A 152 10.20 9.23 6.60
N VAL A 153 9.79 8.50 5.59
CA VAL A 153 10.38 7.17 5.29
C VAL A 153 11.88 7.29 5.00
N VAL A 154 12.31 8.32 4.30
CA VAL A 154 13.75 8.57 4.04
C VAL A 154 14.58 8.85 5.29
N ASP A 155 13.95 9.21 6.41
CA ASP A 155 14.63 9.47 7.68
C ASP A 155 14.79 8.19 8.54
N TYR A 156 14.22 7.06 8.13
CA TYR A 156 14.39 5.74 8.73
C TYR A 156 15.50 4.96 8.02
N HIS A 157 16.48 4.50 8.74
CA HIS A 157 17.63 3.82 8.13
C HIS A 157 17.25 2.49 7.46
N ASN A 158 16.62 1.60 8.21
CA ASN A 158 16.30 0.25 7.73
C ASN A 158 15.10 0.25 6.77
N ILE A 159 14.05 1.01 7.10
CA ILE A 159 12.87 1.14 6.23
C ILE A 159 13.27 1.75 4.88
N TRP A 160 14.09 2.79 4.86
CA TRP A 160 14.48 3.43 3.60
C TRP A 160 15.29 2.51 2.69
N ASN A 161 16.24 1.77 3.27
CA ASN A 161 16.99 0.75 2.52
C ASN A 161 16.08 -0.37 2.00
N TYR A 162 15.17 -0.86 2.85
CA TYR A 162 14.19 -1.89 2.48
C TYR A 162 13.24 -1.43 1.36
N VAL A 163 12.72 -0.22 1.42
CA VAL A 163 11.82 0.31 0.38
C VAL A 163 12.55 0.45 -0.96
N ARG A 164 13.82 0.90 -0.95
CA ARG A 164 14.63 0.96 -2.18
C ARG A 164 14.95 -0.42 -2.75
N GLU A 165 15.26 -1.40 -1.91
CA GLU A 165 15.45 -2.79 -2.34
C GLU A 165 14.21 -3.30 -3.07
N LEU A 166 13.02 -3.14 -2.47
CA LEU A 166 11.76 -3.55 -3.10
C LEU A 166 11.42 -2.72 -4.35
N TYR A 167 11.74 -1.44 -4.36
CA TYR A 167 11.54 -0.57 -5.53
C TYR A 167 12.37 -1.04 -6.73
N HIS A 168 13.59 -1.53 -6.49
CA HIS A 168 14.47 -2.07 -7.53
C HIS A 168 14.25 -3.56 -7.82
N PHE A 169 13.34 -4.21 -7.11
CA PHE A 169 12.97 -5.57 -7.45
C PHE A 169 12.43 -5.63 -8.89
N ASN A 170 12.79 -6.67 -9.61
CA ASN A 170 12.51 -6.76 -11.04
C ASN A 170 11.05 -6.48 -11.40
N GLY A 171 10.80 -5.47 -12.23
CA GLY A 171 9.48 -5.08 -12.72
C GLY A 171 8.67 -4.18 -11.77
N ILE A 172 9.13 -3.91 -10.55
CA ILE A 172 8.37 -3.09 -9.58
C ILE A 172 8.42 -1.61 -9.92
N LYS A 173 9.60 -1.08 -10.24
CA LYS A 173 9.79 0.33 -10.58
C LYS A 173 8.84 0.80 -11.69
N GLU A 174 8.64 -0.02 -12.70
CA GLU A 174 7.79 0.25 -13.86
C GLU A 174 6.29 0.30 -13.51
N THR A 175 5.90 -0.20 -12.35
CA THR A 175 4.51 -0.15 -11.86
C THR A 175 4.20 1.12 -11.06
N ILE A 176 5.19 1.97 -10.79
CA ILE A 176 5.05 3.12 -9.91
C ILE A 176 5.05 4.41 -10.74
N ASP A 177 3.93 5.11 -10.69
CA ASP A 177 3.74 6.43 -11.30
C ASP A 177 3.51 7.46 -10.17
N PHE A 178 4.57 8.18 -9.80
CA PHE A 178 4.51 9.18 -8.73
C PHE A 178 3.62 10.38 -9.08
N ASP A 179 3.56 10.80 -10.37
CA ASP A 179 2.66 11.88 -10.77
C ASP A 179 1.20 11.47 -10.58
N HIS A 180 0.85 10.26 -11.01
CA HIS A 180 -0.49 9.72 -10.80
C HIS A 180 -0.82 9.57 -9.31
N ILE A 181 0.11 9.05 -8.50
CA ILE A 181 -0.06 8.91 -7.05
C ILE A 181 -0.39 10.26 -6.42
N VAL A 182 0.44 11.28 -6.62
CA VAL A 182 0.27 12.60 -6.01
C VAL A 182 -1.01 13.27 -6.48
N ARG A 183 -1.28 13.26 -7.79
CA ARG A 183 -2.52 13.83 -8.36
C ARG A 183 -3.76 13.17 -7.79
N HIS A 184 -3.78 11.83 -7.73
CA HIS A 184 -4.93 11.09 -7.21
C HIS A 184 -5.29 11.55 -5.79
N TYR A 185 -4.35 11.56 -4.87
CA TYR A 185 -4.63 11.92 -3.48
C TYR A 185 -5.02 13.38 -3.32
N HIS A 186 -4.23 14.29 -3.85
CA HIS A 186 -4.46 15.73 -3.66
C HIS A 186 -5.67 16.25 -4.42
N PHE A 187 -6.02 15.65 -5.54
CA PHE A 187 -7.20 16.06 -6.32
C PHE A 187 -8.51 15.47 -5.80
N SER A 188 -8.49 14.23 -5.27
CA SER A 188 -9.71 13.46 -4.98
C SER A 188 -10.29 13.69 -3.59
N HIS A 189 -9.50 14.18 -2.63
CA HIS A 189 -9.92 14.37 -1.25
C HIS A 189 -10.29 15.82 -0.96
N GLU A 190 -11.47 16.25 -1.42
CA GLU A 190 -11.97 17.63 -1.31
C GLU A 190 -12.10 18.11 0.15
N THR A 191 -12.36 17.20 1.09
CA THR A 191 -12.46 17.54 2.52
C THR A 191 -11.11 17.90 3.14
N ILE A 192 -10.00 17.43 2.55
CA ILE A 192 -8.64 17.71 3.01
C ILE A 192 -8.01 18.83 2.18
N ASN A 193 -8.23 18.80 0.87
CA ASN A 193 -7.68 19.76 -0.09
C ASN A 193 -8.78 20.35 -1.00
N PRO A 194 -9.60 21.26 -0.48
CA PRO A 194 -10.78 21.77 -1.19
C PRO A 194 -10.45 22.49 -2.49
N ASN A 195 -9.29 23.12 -2.57
CA ASN A 195 -8.84 23.81 -3.77
C ASN A 195 -8.16 22.91 -4.81
N ARG A 196 -7.98 21.61 -4.52
CA ARG A 196 -7.38 20.61 -5.40
C ARG A 196 -5.99 20.99 -5.93
N ILE A 197 -5.24 21.78 -5.15
CA ILE A 197 -3.87 22.19 -5.49
C ILE A 197 -2.97 20.97 -5.38
N ILE A 198 -2.25 20.67 -6.46
CA ILE A 198 -1.27 19.60 -6.49
C ILE A 198 0.07 20.17 -6.01
N PRO A 199 0.64 19.69 -4.89
CA PRO A 199 1.93 20.17 -4.42
C PRO A 199 3.07 19.68 -5.32
N THR A 200 4.21 20.35 -5.24
CA THR A 200 5.45 19.81 -5.80
C THR A 200 5.88 18.59 -4.97
N ASN A 201 6.29 17.53 -5.66
CA ASN A 201 6.80 16.33 -5.00
C ASN A 201 8.11 16.64 -4.27
N PRO A 202 8.37 15.95 -3.13
CA PRO A 202 9.69 15.99 -2.52
C PRO A 202 10.74 15.42 -3.50
N VAL A 203 11.94 16.00 -3.47
CA VAL A 203 13.07 15.44 -4.23
C VAL A 203 13.61 14.26 -3.44
N ILE A 204 13.39 13.06 -3.95
CA ILE A 204 13.84 11.80 -3.37
C ILE A 204 14.67 11.05 -4.42
N ASP A 205 15.89 10.70 -4.09
CA ASP A 205 16.72 9.88 -4.95
C ASP A 205 16.44 8.38 -4.74
N TRP A 206 15.52 7.86 -5.53
CA TRP A 206 15.18 6.44 -5.52
C TRP A 206 16.29 5.55 -6.07
N ASN A 207 17.31 6.09 -6.74
CA ASN A 207 18.43 5.34 -7.30
C ASN A 207 19.69 5.41 -6.43
N GLU A 208 19.65 6.12 -5.31
CA GLU A 208 20.71 6.07 -4.32
C GLU A 208 20.99 4.61 -3.91
N SER A 209 22.27 4.25 -3.79
CA SER A 209 22.64 2.91 -3.37
C SER A 209 22.06 2.55 -2.00
N TYR A 210 21.61 1.33 -1.83
CA TYR A 210 21.18 0.82 -0.54
C TYR A 210 22.14 -0.27 -0.08
N GLU A 211 22.46 -0.25 1.22
CA GLU A 211 23.33 -1.24 1.84
C GLU A 211 22.50 -2.02 2.86
N ARG A 212 22.27 -3.30 2.55
CA ARG A 212 21.66 -4.25 3.47
C ARG A 212 22.50 -5.52 3.44
N ASN A 213 23.25 -5.71 4.51
CA ASN A 213 24.17 -6.85 4.65
C ASN A 213 23.49 -7.93 5.51
N PHE A 214 22.89 -8.89 4.88
CA PHE A 214 22.30 -10.09 5.50
C PHE A 214 22.95 -11.35 4.92
#